data_0175e486e31fab99b6ba5bd56003b38f
#
_entry.id   0175e486e31fab99b6ba5bd56003b38f
#
_cell.length_a   1.000
_cell.length_b   1.000
_cell.length_c   1.000
_cell.angle_alpha   90.00
_cell.angle_beta   90.00
_cell.angle_gamma   90.00
#
_symmetry.space_group_name_H-M   'P 1'
#
loop_
_entity.id
_entity.type
_entity.pdbx_description
1 polymer ?
#
loop_
_entity_poly.entity_id
_entity_poly.type
_entity_poly.pdbx_seq_one_letter_code
_entity_poly.pdbx_strand_id
1 'polypeptide(L)'
;MLSNLNPSEIVSLQEFYQFAKKNTPIETWDYIIGAADTETTFKKNRYALDTYAFRPRILNDVEHVDTSIKIFGYNFSLPVFYAPIGSMQDFVKDGALNSTLSASDKKIFHMLSSTWSGGVDIIGKSVNYPKVYQLYIRGDENWVYEQISKAIDNGFIALCLTVDLDAYGRRERDLLKRYKTTSRKTATGPEYQMKFSWKDVRKIKNKFNIPIILKGIATEEDAKICIDEGIDVIYISNHGGRQLDYGFGGADLIQPISQVVKNKSKIFFDGGICRGTDVVKAISL
;
A
#
# COMPACT_ATOMS: atom_id res chain seq x y z
N MET A 1 -4.56 16.67 -28.41
CA MET A 1 -3.22 16.05 -28.45
C MET A 1 -3.08 14.82 -27.54
N LEU A 2 -3.50 14.81 -26.27
CA LEU A 2 -3.32 13.67 -25.36
C LEU A 2 -4.16 12.41 -25.64
N SER A 3 -5.09 12.46 -26.58
CA SER A 3 -6.02 11.34 -26.86
C SER A 3 -5.40 10.16 -27.60
N ASN A 4 -4.27 10.36 -28.24
CA ASN A 4 -3.62 9.39 -29.12
C ASN A 4 -2.16 9.10 -28.73
N LEU A 5 -1.73 9.51 -27.51
CA LEU A 5 -0.41 9.20 -27.03
C LEU A 5 -0.28 7.70 -26.76
N ASN A 6 0.71 7.08 -27.35
CA ASN A 6 1.17 5.76 -26.93
C ASN A 6 1.73 5.88 -25.51
N PRO A 7 1.38 5.00 -24.57
CA PRO A 7 1.98 5.00 -23.22
C PRO A 7 3.51 5.05 -23.19
N SER A 8 4.18 4.53 -24.21
CA SER A 8 5.64 4.58 -24.36
C SER A 8 6.19 5.98 -24.67
N GLU A 9 5.34 6.91 -25.10
CA GLU A 9 5.73 8.30 -25.44
C GLU A 9 5.54 9.26 -24.26
N ILE A 10 4.97 8.78 -23.15
CA ILE A 10 4.73 9.58 -21.95
C ILE A 10 6.05 9.85 -21.23
N VAL A 11 6.41 11.12 -21.07
CA VAL A 11 7.69 11.56 -20.49
C VAL A 11 7.57 12.14 -19.08
N SER A 12 6.35 12.36 -18.59
CA SER A 12 6.12 12.94 -17.26
C SER A 12 4.97 12.27 -16.50
N LEU A 13 5.03 12.31 -15.17
CA LEU A 13 3.92 11.84 -14.33
C LEU A 13 2.63 12.65 -14.52
N GLN A 14 2.73 13.92 -14.91
CA GLN A 14 1.56 14.72 -15.22
C GLN A 14 0.84 14.24 -16.47
N GLU A 15 1.57 13.79 -17.48
CA GLU A 15 0.99 13.18 -18.67
C GLU A 15 0.29 11.87 -18.34
N PHE A 16 0.91 11.01 -17.50
CA PHE A 16 0.25 9.81 -17.01
C PHE A 16 -1.07 10.12 -16.29
N TYR A 17 -1.06 11.13 -15.42
CA TYR A 17 -2.26 11.56 -14.72
C TYR A 17 -3.35 12.02 -15.69
N GLN A 18 -3.01 12.86 -16.68
CA GLN A 18 -3.96 13.34 -17.67
C GLN A 18 -4.46 12.22 -18.57
N PHE A 19 -3.58 11.32 -18.98
CA PHE A 19 -3.94 10.14 -19.76
C PHE A 19 -4.92 9.25 -18.99
N ALA A 20 -4.60 8.91 -17.74
CA ALA A 20 -5.45 8.09 -16.89
C ALA A 20 -6.83 8.78 -16.66
N LYS A 21 -6.83 10.07 -16.33
CA LYS A 21 -8.06 10.84 -16.14
C LYS A 21 -8.97 10.81 -17.36
N LYS A 22 -8.40 10.93 -18.55
CA LYS A 22 -9.16 10.94 -19.80
C LYS A 22 -9.75 9.56 -20.17
N ASN A 23 -9.02 8.50 -19.83
CA ASN A 23 -9.37 7.14 -20.23
C ASN A 23 -10.12 6.35 -19.13
N THR A 24 -10.40 6.97 -17.98
CA THR A 24 -11.12 6.34 -16.87
C THR A 24 -12.52 6.95 -16.76
N PRO A 25 -13.59 6.14 -16.65
CA PRO A 25 -14.95 6.64 -16.37
C PRO A 25 -14.94 7.55 -15.15
N ILE A 26 -15.74 8.63 -15.20
CA ILE A 26 -15.68 9.69 -14.17
C ILE A 26 -15.99 9.18 -12.76
N GLU A 27 -16.87 8.20 -12.62
CA GLU A 27 -17.22 7.60 -11.32
C GLU A 27 -16.03 6.81 -10.76
N THR A 28 -15.36 6.05 -11.60
CA THR A 28 -14.14 5.30 -11.25
C THR A 28 -12.99 6.25 -10.95
N TRP A 29 -12.84 7.29 -11.75
CA TRP A 29 -11.84 8.33 -11.52
C TRP A 29 -12.01 9.00 -10.16
N ASP A 30 -13.22 9.46 -9.84
CA ASP A 30 -13.52 10.08 -8.55
C ASP A 30 -13.28 9.11 -7.38
N TYR A 31 -13.57 7.83 -7.55
CA TYR A 31 -13.22 6.82 -6.57
C TYR A 31 -11.69 6.70 -6.37
N ILE A 32 -10.91 6.71 -7.46
CA ILE A 32 -9.45 6.57 -7.40
C ILE A 32 -8.82 7.75 -6.68
N ILE A 33 -9.20 8.98 -7.05
CA ILE A 33 -8.58 10.21 -6.55
C ILE A 33 -9.25 10.78 -5.29
N GLY A 34 -10.42 10.25 -4.90
CA GLY A 34 -11.19 10.74 -3.75
C GLY A 34 -10.66 10.21 -2.43
N ALA A 35 -11.01 10.90 -1.34
CA ALA A 35 -10.65 10.52 0.01
C ALA A 35 -11.83 10.70 0.99
N ALA A 36 -11.60 10.58 2.29
CA ALA A 36 -12.63 10.68 3.30
C ALA A 36 -13.04 12.15 3.53
N ASP A 37 -14.31 12.35 3.83
CA ASP A 37 -14.96 13.62 4.23
C ASP A 37 -14.52 14.80 3.36
N THR A 38 -13.78 15.76 3.91
CA THR A 38 -13.29 16.97 3.21
C THR A 38 -11.98 16.79 2.48
N GLU A 39 -11.42 15.57 2.49
CA GLU A 39 -10.14 15.22 1.88
C GLU A 39 -8.94 16.01 2.48
N THR A 40 -9.06 16.41 3.74
CA THR A 40 -8.01 17.19 4.43
C THR A 40 -6.76 16.35 4.64
N THR A 41 -6.88 15.10 5.12
CA THR A 41 -5.74 14.19 5.30
C THR A 41 -5.08 13.84 3.96
N PHE A 42 -5.86 13.63 2.91
CA PHE A 42 -5.34 13.40 1.57
C PHE A 42 -4.44 14.57 1.09
N LYS A 43 -4.89 15.80 1.28
CA LYS A 43 -4.10 17.02 0.94
C LYS A 43 -2.85 17.12 1.82
N LYS A 44 -2.98 16.82 3.11
CA LYS A 44 -1.84 16.82 4.05
C LYS A 44 -0.77 15.79 3.67
N ASN A 45 -1.13 14.63 3.11
CA ASN A 45 -0.14 13.65 2.64
C ASN A 45 0.83 14.26 1.62
N ARG A 46 0.34 15.08 0.69
CA ARG A 46 1.21 15.77 -0.25
C ARG A 46 1.96 16.92 0.41
N TYR A 47 1.23 17.75 1.17
CA TYR A 47 1.80 18.91 1.85
C TYR A 47 2.94 18.53 2.80
N ALA A 48 2.80 17.48 3.60
CA ALA A 48 3.82 17.00 4.51
C ALA A 48 5.15 16.71 3.78
N LEU A 49 5.10 16.02 2.64
CA LEU A 49 6.30 15.78 1.82
C LEU A 49 6.87 17.08 1.21
N ASP A 50 6.01 18.04 0.87
CA ASP A 50 6.45 19.30 0.26
C ASP A 50 7.14 20.23 1.27
N THR A 51 6.89 20.09 2.58
CA THR A 51 7.56 20.89 3.62
C THR A 51 9.03 20.51 3.81
N TYR A 52 9.43 19.30 3.46
CA TYR A 52 10.83 18.88 3.57
C TYR A 52 11.65 19.41 2.40
N ALA A 53 12.80 20.03 2.70
CA ALA A 53 13.73 20.55 1.74
C ALA A 53 15.01 19.70 1.69
N PHE A 54 15.62 19.60 0.52
CA PHE A 54 16.96 19.02 0.38
C PHE A 54 18.02 20.02 0.84
N ARG A 55 19.00 19.52 1.59
CA ARG A 55 20.23 20.25 1.88
C ARG A 55 21.34 19.74 0.95
N PRO A 56 21.54 20.37 -0.23
CA PRO A 56 22.46 19.86 -1.22
C PRO A 56 23.91 20.00 -0.76
N ARG A 57 24.72 18.99 -1.04
CA ARG A 57 26.17 19.04 -0.93
C ARG A 57 26.76 18.87 -2.31
N ILE A 58 27.77 19.66 -2.63
CA ILE A 58 28.43 19.68 -3.92
C ILE A 58 29.75 18.91 -3.92
N LEU A 59 30.29 18.64 -5.08
CA LEU A 59 31.60 17.99 -5.30
C LEU A 59 31.68 16.59 -4.67
N ASN A 60 30.58 15.88 -4.64
CA ASN A 60 30.56 14.45 -4.32
C ASN A 60 30.65 13.67 -5.64
N ASP A 61 31.44 12.61 -5.64
CA ASP A 61 31.40 11.64 -6.72
C ASP A 61 30.07 10.88 -6.69
N VAL A 62 29.32 10.99 -7.77
CA VAL A 62 28.01 10.34 -7.93
C VAL A 62 27.94 9.54 -9.24
N GLU A 63 29.10 9.14 -9.78
CA GLU A 63 29.17 8.33 -10.99
C GLU A 63 28.42 7.01 -10.83
N HIS A 64 28.50 6.42 -9.62
CA HIS A 64 27.82 5.17 -9.30
C HIS A 64 26.85 5.36 -8.15
N VAL A 65 25.55 5.17 -8.42
CA VAL A 65 24.49 5.22 -7.42
C VAL A 65 23.82 3.85 -7.33
N ASP A 66 23.95 3.19 -6.16
CA ASP A 66 23.21 1.97 -5.86
C ASP A 66 21.88 2.31 -5.16
N THR A 67 20.78 1.96 -5.80
CA THR A 67 19.42 2.14 -5.26
C THR A 67 18.82 0.83 -4.76
N SER A 68 19.58 -0.27 -4.78
CA SER A 68 19.08 -1.58 -4.39
C SER A 68 18.77 -1.67 -2.89
N ILE A 69 17.83 -2.54 -2.55
CA ILE A 69 17.47 -2.84 -1.17
C ILE A 69 17.21 -4.33 -0.98
N LYS A 70 17.51 -4.84 0.22
CA LYS A 70 17.21 -6.23 0.59
C LYS A 70 16.06 -6.28 1.60
N ILE A 71 14.98 -7.00 1.25
CA ILE A 71 13.79 -7.20 2.09
C ILE A 71 13.46 -8.69 2.14
N PHE A 72 13.25 -9.26 3.34
CA PHE A 72 12.94 -10.68 3.55
C PHE A 72 13.90 -11.65 2.82
N GLY A 73 15.18 -11.28 2.70
CA GLY A 73 16.19 -12.07 2.01
C GLY A 73 16.28 -11.87 0.49
N TYR A 74 15.35 -11.15 -0.12
CA TYR A 74 15.32 -10.88 -1.56
C TYR A 74 15.88 -9.49 -1.89
N ASN A 75 16.54 -9.38 -3.04
CA ASN A 75 17.09 -8.10 -3.55
C ASN A 75 16.09 -7.44 -4.51
N PHE A 76 15.88 -6.15 -4.33
CA PHE A 76 15.02 -5.31 -5.17
C PHE A 76 15.85 -4.14 -5.73
N SER A 77 15.52 -3.67 -6.93
CA SER A 77 16.28 -2.64 -7.63
C SER A 77 16.11 -1.24 -7.04
N LEU A 78 14.98 -0.99 -6.38
CA LEU A 78 14.62 0.31 -5.82
C LEU A 78 13.94 0.14 -4.45
N PRO A 79 14.10 1.10 -3.54
CA PRO A 79 13.40 1.12 -2.25
C PRO A 79 11.95 1.62 -2.40
N VAL A 80 11.26 1.14 -3.42
CA VAL A 80 9.86 1.45 -3.70
C VAL A 80 9.07 0.18 -3.91
N PHE A 81 7.76 0.25 -3.67
CA PHE A 81 6.87 -0.88 -3.88
C PHE A 81 5.49 -0.43 -4.38
N TYR A 82 4.83 -1.33 -5.05
CA TYR A 82 3.41 -1.14 -5.31
C TYR A 82 2.61 -1.48 -4.05
N ALA A 83 2.01 -0.44 -3.46
CA ALA A 83 1.10 -0.58 -2.34
C ALA A 83 -0.12 -1.46 -2.71
N PRO A 84 -0.76 -2.12 -1.74
CA PRO A 84 -1.89 -3.01 -2.01
C PRO A 84 -3.14 -2.20 -2.38
N ILE A 85 -3.37 -2.01 -3.66
CA ILE A 85 -4.55 -1.33 -4.20
C ILE A 85 -5.68 -2.34 -4.38
N GLY A 86 -6.80 -2.08 -3.70
CA GLY A 86 -8.01 -2.89 -3.81
C GLY A 86 -8.78 -2.63 -5.11
N SER A 87 -9.58 -3.62 -5.52
CA SER A 87 -10.53 -3.48 -6.63
C SER A 87 -9.90 -3.10 -7.98
N MET A 88 -8.68 -3.51 -8.23
CA MET A 88 -7.94 -3.20 -9.48
C MET A 88 -8.69 -3.64 -10.74
N GLN A 89 -9.54 -4.67 -10.66
CA GLN A 89 -10.39 -5.12 -11.77
C GLN A 89 -11.41 -4.07 -12.24
N ASP A 90 -11.74 -3.10 -11.37
CA ASP A 90 -12.68 -2.02 -11.72
C ASP A 90 -12.00 -0.88 -12.50
N PHE A 91 -10.68 -0.85 -12.56
CA PHE A 91 -9.88 0.23 -13.13
C PHE A 91 -9.26 -0.14 -14.47
N VAL A 92 -8.75 -1.37 -14.58
CA VAL A 92 -8.04 -1.84 -15.76
C VAL A 92 -8.25 -3.34 -15.95
N LYS A 93 -8.30 -3.76 -17.22
CA LYS A 93 -8.31 -5.17 -17.59
C LYS A 93 -7.11 -5.89 -16.94
N ASP A 94 -7.33 -7.09 -16.46
CA ASP A 94 -6.36 -7.93 -15.76
C ASP A 94 -5.86 -7.37 -14.40
N GLY A 95 -6.34 -6.19 -14.01
CA GLY A 95 -6.22 -5.66 -12.65
C GLY A 95 -4.81 -5.76 -12.06
N ALA A 96 -4.69 -6.46 -10.90
CA ALA A 96 -3.43 -6.59 -10.19
C ALA A 96 -2.42 -7.52 -10.88
N LEU A 97 -2.79 -8.32 -11.87
CA LEU A 97 -1.84 -9.14 -12.62
C LEU A 97 -0.83 -8.26 -13.37
N ASN A 98 -1.30 -7.19 -14.02
CA ASN A 98 -0.43 -6.25 -14.73
C ASN A 98 0.58 -5.57 -13.80
N SER A 99 0.15 -5.17 -12.60
CA SER A 99 1.07 -4.57 -11.62
C SER A 99 2.09 -5.59 -11.09
N THR A 100 1.69 -6.86 -10.90
CA THR A 100 2.60 -7.92 -10.48
C THR A 100 3.65 -8.23 -11.55
N LEU A 101 3.24 -8.32 -12.82
CA LEU A 101 4.16 -8.53 -13.96
C LEU A 101 5.14 -7.38 -14.08
N SER A 102 4.65 -6.13 -13.99
CA SER A 102 5.49 -4.93 -14.01
C SER A 102 6.48 -4.88 -12.83
N ALA A 103 6.05 -5.26 -11.63
CA ALA A 103 6.92 -5.32 -10.47
C ALA A 103 8.04 -6.36 -10.67
N SER A 104 7.73 -7.52 -11.22
CA SER A 104 8.72 -8.55 -11.57
C SER A 104 9.72 -8.05 -12.63
N ASP A 105 9.23 -7.42 -13.70
CA ASP A 105 10.07 -6.85 -14.76
C ASP A 105 11.05 -5.79 -14.24
N LYS A 106 10.56 -4.89 -13.39
CA LYS A 106 11.35 -3.80 -12.79
C LYS A 106 12.11 -4.21 -11.54
N LYS A 107 11.95 -5.45 -11.08
CA LYS A 107 12.57 -5.98 -9.85
C LYS A 107 12.26 -5.13 -8.61
N ILE A 108 11.01 -4.69 -8.48
CA ILE A 108 10.53 -3.93 -7.32
C ILE A 108 9.56 -4.76 -6.48
N PHE A 109 9.40 -4.39 -5.21
CA PHE A 109 8.52 -5.07 -4.27
C PHE A 109 7.04 -4.85 -4.61
N HIS A 110 6.19 -5.87 -4.43
CA HIS A 110 4.77 -5.81 -4.76
C HIS A 110 3.89 -6.43 -3.69
N MET A 111 2.75 -5.78 -3.40
CA MET A 111 1.71 -6.30 -2.52
C MET A 111 0.40 -6.50 -3.29
N LEU A 112 -0.11 -7.73 -3.29
CA LEU A 112 -1.42 -8.06 -3.85
C LEU A 112 -2.51 -7.85 -2.81
N SER A 113 -3.55 -7.09 -3.14
CA SER A 113 -4.74 -6.95 -2.27
C SER A 113 -5.66 -8.16 -2.38
N SER A 114 -6.18 -8.63 -1.24
CA SER A 114 -7.20 -9.69 -1.16
C SER A 114 -8.54 -9.32 -1.81
N THR A 115 -8.73 -8.06 -2.16
CA THR A 115 -9.95 -7.57 -2.84
C THR A 115 -9.85 -7.59 -4.37
N TRP A 116 -8.76 -8.10 -4.92
CA TRP A 116 -8.68 -8.39 -6.35
C TRP A 116 -9.37 -9.72 -6.67
N SER A 117 -10.28 -9.72 -7.62
CA SER A 117 -11.12 -10.87 -7.94
C SER A 117 -10.41 -12.07 -8.57
N GLY A 118 -9.20 -11.87 -9.13
CA GLY A 118 -8.40 -12.94 -9.71
C GLY A 118 -7.77 -13.90 -8.68
N GLY A 119 -7.64 -13.47 -7.42
CA GLY A 119 -7.12 -14.29 -6.34
C GLY A 119 -5.62 -14.58 -6.41
N VAL A 120 -5.13 -15.27 -5.40
CA VAL A 120 -3.70 -15.62 -5.26
C VAL A 120 -3.23 -16.66 -6.28
N ASP A 121 -4.13 -17.55 -6.72
CA ASP A 121 -3.80 -18.65 -7.63
C ASP A 121 -3.35 -18.16 -9.01
N ILE A 122 -4.03 -17.16 -9.55
CA ILE A 122 -3.65 -16.57 -10.85
C ILE A 122 -2.26 -15.95 -10.75
N ILE A 123 -2.02 -15.18 -9.69
CA ILE A 123 -0.73 -14.52 -9.46
C ILE A 123 0.37 -15.55 -9.21
N GLY A 124 0.11 -16.59 -8.40
CA GLY A 124 1.08 -17.65 -8.10
C GLY A 124 1.55 -18.40 -9.36
N LYS A 125 0.61 -18.70 -10.25
CA LYS A 125 0.91 -19.37 -11.53
C LYS A 125 1.57 -18.48 -12.58
N SER A 126 1.30 -17.18 -12.52
CA SER A 126 1.75 -16.24 -13.57
C SER A 126 3.16 -15.72 -13.34
N VAL A 127 3.61 -15.61 -12.08
CA VAL A 127 4.87 -14.93 -11.75
C VAL A 127 5.60 -15.65 -10.63
N ASN A 128 6.78 -16.16 -10.95
CA ASN A 128 7.74 -16.65 -9.95
C ASN A 128 8.64 -15.50 -9.48
N TYR A 129 8.08 -14.60 -8.66
CA TYR A 129 8.74 -13.41 -8.13
C TYR A 129 8.28 -13.14 -6.69
N PRO A 130 9.16 -12.63 -5.79
CA PRO A 130 8.79 -12.31 -4.41
C PRO A 130 7.63 -11.33 -4.35
N LYS A 131 6.57 -11.70 -3.67
CA LYS A 131 5.32 -10.93 -3.56
C LYS A 131 4.68 -11.10 -2.21
N VAL A 132 3.92 -10.10 -1.78
CA VAL A 132 3.24 -10.07 -0.48
C VAL A 132 1.74 -10.13 -0.67
N TYR A 133 1.07 -10.88 0.19
CA TYR A 133 -0.39 -10.91 0.24
C TYR A 133 -0.92 -9.95 1.27
N GLN A 134 -1.74 -8.97 0.84
CA GLN A 134 -2.44 -8.08 1.76
C GLN A 134 -3.85 -8.61 2.00
N LEU A 135 -4.22 -8.75 3.27
CA LEU A 135 -5.48 -9.32 3.71
C LEU A 135 -6.32 -8.30 4.48
N TYR A 136 -7.58 -8.16 4.08
CA TYR A 136 -8.67 -7.65 4.88
C TYR A 136 -9.41 -8.82 5.51
N ILE A 137 -9.78 -8.70 6.78
CA ILE A 137 -10.46 -9.77 7.51
C ILE A 137 -11.95 -9.76 7.14
N ARG A 138 -12.40 -10.83 6.52
CA ARG A 138 -13.79 -10.96 6.00
C ARG A 138 -14.51 -12.23 6.46
N GLY A 139 -13.92 -12.96 7.38
CA GLY A 139 -14.45 -14.18 7.92
C GLY A 139 -13.86 -14.49 9.30
N ASP A 140 -14.23 -15.62 9.82
CA ASP A 140 -13.75 -16.14 11.09
C ASP A 140 -12.28 -16.59 11.04
N GLU A 141 -11.77 -17.10 12.13
CA GLU A 141 -10.40 -17.57 12.26
C GLU A 141 -10.04 -18.63 11.21
N ASN A 142 -10.97 -19.56 10.91
CA ASN A 142 -10.73 -20.61 9.93
C ASN A 142 -10.60 -20.01 8.51
N TRP A 143 -11.48 -19.08 8.17
CA TRP A 143 -11.40 -18.36 6.90
C TRP A 143 -10.06 -17.61 6.76
N VAL A 144 -9.62 -16.93 7.81
CA VAL A 144 -8.33 -16.21 7.82
C VAL A 144 -7.18 -17.18 7.55
N TYR A 145 -7.17 -18.30 8.26
CA TYR A 145 -6.12 -19.31 8.11
C TYR A 145 -6.11 -19.93 6.71
N GLU A 146 -7.27 -20.17 6.13
CA GLU A 146 -7.39 -20.65 4.74
C GLU A 146 -6.81 -19.65 3.75
N GLN A 147 -7.12 -18.35 3.89
CA GLN A 147 -6.56 -17.32 3.00
C GLN A 147 -5.04 -17.24 3.10
N ILE A 148 -4.49 -17.30 4.31
CA ILE A 148 -3.05 -17.26 4.54
C ILE A 148 -2.38 -18.51 3.96
N SER A 149 -2.91 -19.71 4.21
CA SER A 149 -2.38 -20.95 3.65
C SER A 149 -2.36 -20.92 2.13
N LYS A 150 -3.46 -20.51 1.49
CA LYS A 150 -3.52 -20.35 0.03
C LYS A 150 -2.44 -19.39 -0.50
N ALA A 151 -2.20 -18.29 0.20
CA ALA A 151 -1.15 -17.35 -0.21
C ALA A 151 0.24 -17.99 -0.11
N ILE A 152 0.54 -18.69 0.98
CA ILE A 152 1.81 -19.40 1.18
C ILE A 152 2.01 -20.46 0.08
N ASP A 153 1.00 -21.27 -0.21
CA ASP A 153 1.03 -22.32 -1.22
C ASP A 153 1.25 -21.76 -2.65
N ASN A 154 0.88 -20.47 -2.86
CA ASN A 154 1.10 -19.74 -4.11
C ASN A 154 2.37 -18.87 -4.11
N GLY A 155 3.31 -19.13 -3.17
CA GLY A 155 4.63 -18.52 -3.15
C GLY A 155 4.65 -17.06 -2.70
N PHE A 156 3.68 -16.61 -1.91
CA PHE A 156 3.75 -15.32 -1.25
C PHE A 156 4.70 -15.38 -0.05
N ILE A 157 5.61 -14.42 0.05
CA ILE A 157 6.74 -14.45 0.98
C ILE A 157 6.48 -13.72 2.30
N ALA A 158 5.41 -12.94 2.39
CA ALA A 158 5.01 -12.22 3.58
C ALA A 158 3.49 -11.93 3.55
N LEU A 159 2.94 -11.67 4.72
CA LEU A 159 1.54 -11.30 4.92
C LEU A 159 1.45 -9.83 5.36
N CYS A 160 0.63 -9.02 4.68
CA CYS A 160 0.32 -7.66 5.07
C CYS A 160 -1.12 -7.60 5.60
N LEU A 161 -1.28 -7.38 6.89
CA LEU A 161 -2.58 -7.19 7.52
C LEU A 161 -2.90 -5.69 7.54
N THR A 162 -4.03 -5.30 6.97
CA THR A 162 -4.51 -3.92 7.02
C THR A 162 -5.37 -3.74 8.27
N VAL A 163 -4.98 -2.81 9.14
CA VAL A 163 -5.58 -2.63 10.47
C VAL A 163 -6.26 -1.28 10.67
N ASP A 164 -6.29 -0.43 9.66
CA ASP A 164 -6.93 0.89 9.67
C ASP A 164 -8.29 0.93 8.95
N LEU A 165 -8.97 -0.22 8.84
CA LEU A 165 -10.25 -0.38 8.13
C LEU A 165 -11.31 -1.07 9.01
N ASP A 166 -11.36 -0.77 10.27
CA ASP A 166 -12.43 -1.19 11.18
C ASP A 166 -13.79 -0.62 10.78
N ALA A 167 -13.83 0.60 10.26
CA ALA A 167 -15.02 1.20 9.62
C ALA A 167 -14.67 1.78 8.24
N TYR A 168 -15.66 1.79 7.34
CA TYR A 168 -15.46 2.39 6.00
C TYR A 168 -15.50 3.90 6.10
N GLY A 169 -14.46 4.57 5.63
CA GLY A 169 -14.41 6.03 5.54
C GLY A 169 -15.55 6.59 4.68
N ARG A 170 -16.13 7.69 5.12
CA ARG A 170 -17.17 8.41 4.38
C ARG A 170 -16.54 9.15 3.20
N ARG A 171 -16.70 8.65 2.00
CA ARG A 171 -16.17 9.25 0.77
C ARG A 171 -17.27 9.96 0.03
N GLU A 172 -17.31 11.28 0.10
CA GLU A 172 -18.44 12.06 -0.43
C GLU A 172 -18.56 11.99 -1.94
N ARG A 173 -17.44 11.89 -2.68
CA ARG A 173 -17.47 11.68 -4.13
C ARG A 173 -18.15 10.36 -4.51
N ASP A 174 -17.84 9.27 -3.79
CA ASP A 174 -18.46 7.96 -4.00
C ASP A 174 -19.97 8.03 -3.69
N LEU A 175 -20.33 8.70 -2.59
CA LEU A 175 -21.73 8.85 -2.15
C LEU A 175 -22.54 9.66 -3.15
N LEU A 176 -22.00 10.78 -3.62
CA LEU A 176 -22.66 11.65 -4.61
C LEU A 176 -22.99 10.88 -5.89
N LYS A 177 -22.10 10.03 -6.35
CA LYS A 177 -22.27 9.21 -7.56
C LYS A 177 -22.85 7.83 -7.29
N ARG A 178 -23.14 7.51 -6.04
CA ARG A 178 -23.61 6.17 -5.60
C ARG A 178 -22.70 5.04 -6.10
N TYR A 179 -21.40 5.37 -6.23
CA TYR A 179 -20.41 4.43 -6.74
C TYR A 179 -19.99 3.44 -5.65
N LYS A 180 -19.91 2.18 -6.05
CA LYS A 180 -19.34 1.10 -5.22
C LYS A 180 -18.49 0.21 -6.13
N THR A 181 -17.28 -0.10 -5.70
CA THR A 181 -16.43 -1.07 -6.40
C THR A 181 -17.05 -2.48 -6.36
N THR A 182 -16.63 -3.33 -7.28
CA THR A 182 -17.08 -4.74 -7.33
C THR A 182 -16.81 -5.43 -6.00
N SER A 183 -15.64 -5.27 -5.42
CA SER A 183 -15.30 -5.86 -4.12
C SER A 183 -16.17 -5.35 -2.96
N ARG A 184 -16.68 -4.12 -3.02
CA ARG A 184 -17.63 -3.59 -2.04
C ARG A 184 -19.06 -4.11 -2.24
N LYS A 185 -19.46 -4.33 -3.49
CA LYS A 185 -20.79 -4.89 -3.82
C LYS A 185 -20.91 -6.34 -3.35
N THR A 186 -19.81 -7.09 -3.42
CA THR A 186 -19.76 -8.51 -3.06
C THR A 186 -19.20 -8.75 -1.64
N ALA A 187 -18.82 -7.69 -0.93
CA ALA A 187 -18.25 -7.82 0.40
C ALA A 187 -19.25 -8.38 1.41
N THR A 188 -18.83 -9.42 2.10
CA THR A 188 -19.52 -10.01 3.27
C THR A 188 -18.61 -9.89 4.49
N GLY A 189 -19.17 -10.00 5.69
CA GLY A 189 -18.42 -10.08 6.93
C GLY A 189 -17.61 -8.84 7.32
N PRO A 190 -18.10 -7.59 7.12
CA PRO A 190 -17.35 -6.40 7.57
C PRO A 190 -17.14 -6.37 9.09
N GLU A 191 -18.03 -7.03 9.84
CA GLU A 191 -17.96 -7.16 11.29
C GLU A 191 -16.72 -7.93 11.78
N TYR A 192 -16.14 -8.79 10.96
CA TYR A 192 -14.91 -9.49 11.30
C TYR A 192 -13.71 -8.53 11.33
N GLN A 193 -13.63 -7.60 10.39
CA GLN A 193 -12.60 -6.56 10.40
C GLN A 193 -12.75 -5.63 11.61
N MET A 194 -14.00 -5.28 11.99
CA MET A 194 -14.29 -4.44 13.16
C MET A 194 -13.89 -5.09 14.48
N LYS A 195 -13.90 -6.42 14.56
CA LYS A 195 -13.53 -7.20 15.75
C LYS A 195 -12.06 -7.59 15.79
N PHE A 196 -11.33 -7.38 14.70
CA PHE A 196 -9.94 -7.80 14.58
C PHE A 196 -9.07 -7.03 15.57
N SER A 197 -8.25 -7.75 16.30
CA SER A 197 -7.52 -7.23 17.45
C SER A 197 -6.10 -7.80 17.52
N TRP A 198 -5.29 -7.28 18.42
CA TRP A 198 -3.95 -7.80 18.72
C TRP A 198 -3.96 -9.28 19.11
N LYS A 199 -5.03 -9.76 19.77
CA LYS A 199 -5.19 -11.18 20.06
C LYS A 199 -5.19 -12.04 18.80
N ASP A 200 -5.83 -11.54 17.75
CA ASP A 200 -5.94 -12.28 16.48
C ASP A 200 -4.62 -12.21 15.69
N VAL A 201 -3.93 -11.08 15.73
CA VAL A 201 -2.56 -10.95 15.18
C VAL A 201 -1.61 -11.95 15.83
N ARG A 202 -1.65 -12.10 17.17
CA ARG A 202 -0.83 -13.10 17.90
C ARG A 202 -1.14 -14.52 17.45
N LYS A 203 -2.43 -14.86 17.27
CA LYS A 203 -2.83 -16.21 16.80
C LYS A 203 -2.26 -16.49 15.42
N ILE A 204 -2.37 -15.54 14.49
CA ILE A 204 -1.82 -15.65 13.13
C ILE A 204 -0.30 -15.87 13.23
N LYS A 205 0.39 -15.04 14.00
CA LYS A 205 1.85 -15.12 14.17
C LYS A 205 2.30 -16.44 14.77
N ASN A 206 1.57 -16.97 15.74
CA ASN A 206 1.89 -18.26 16.38
C ASN A 206 1.63 -19.46 15.45
N LYS A 207 0.68 -19.32 14.52
CA LYS A 207 0.30 -20.42 13.61
C LYS A 207 1.15 -20.48 12.35
N PHE A 208 1.56 -19.34 11.82
CA PHE A 208 2.25 -19.26 10.53
C PHE A 208 3.67 -18.72 10.69
N ASN A 209 4.64 -19.44 10.12
CA ASN A 209 6.02 -18.98 10.04
C ASN A 209 6.22 -18.14 8.77
N ILE A 210 5.60 -16.95 8.74
CA ILE A 210 5.67 -16.01 7.61
C ILE A 210 5.85 -14.58 8.17
N PRO A 211 6.70 -13.75 7.57
CA PRO A 211 6.85 -12.36 7.99
C PRO A 211 5.52 -11.60 7.96
N ILE A 212 5.27 -10.79 9.00
CA ILE A 212 4.04 -10.01 9.14
C ILE A 212 4.34 -8.52 8.99
N ILE A 213 3.58 -7.89 8.12
CA ILE A 213 3.52 -6.45 7.91
C ILE A 213 2.19 -5.95 8.48
N LEU A 214 2.21 -4.98 9.40
CA LEU A 214 0.99 -4.31 9.84
C LEU A 214 0.86 -2.95 9.15
N LYS A 215 -0.14 -2.82 8.26
CA LYS A 215 -0.43 -1.61 7.50
C LYS A 215 -1.55 -0.81 8.14
N GLY A 216 -1.29 0.49 8.35
CA GLY A 216 -2.24 1.42 8.96
C GLY A 216 -1.77 1.97 10.30
N ILE A 217 -0.48 1.83 10.60
CA ILE A 217 0.10 2.37 11.83
C ILE A 217 0.33 3.88 11.65
N ALA A 218 -0.22 4.67 12.58
CA ALA A 218 -0.22 6.12 12.51
C ALA A 218 0.14 6.81 13.85
N THR A 219 0.59 6.03 14.85
CA THR A 219 1.00 6.54 16.17
C THR A 219 2.25 5.85 16.66
N GLU A 220 3.01 6.53 17.53
CA GLU A 220 4.19 5.96 18.19
C GLU A 220 3.79 4.85 19.18
N GLU A 221 2.63 4.98 19.80
CA GLU A 221 2.09 4.00 20.74
C GLU A 221 1.83 2.67 20.04
N ASP A 222 1.16 2.68 18.91
CA ASP A 222 0.90 1.47 18.12
C ASP A 222 2.19 0.89 17.54
N ALA A 223 3.12 1.74 17.11
CA ALA A 223 4.44 1.29 16.67
C ALA A 223 5.21 0.58 17.78
N LYS A 224 5.11 1.06 19.03
CA LYS A 224 5.70 0.40 20.20
C LYS A 224 5.07 -0.98 20.44
N ILE A 225 3.74 -1.07 20.37
CA ILE A 225 3.06 -2.37 20.49
C ILE A 225 3.51 -3.32 19.37
N CYS A 226 3.65 -2.84 18.13
CA CYS A 226 4.19 -3.64 17.01
C CYS A 226 5.56 -4.24 17.35
N ILE A 227 6.44 -3.44 17.94
CA ILE A 227 7.78 -3.91 18.36
C ILE A 227 7.67 -4.97 19.46
N ASP A 228 6.87 -4.72 20.49
CA ASP A 228 6.69 -5.62 21.61
C ASP A 228 6.07 -6.97 21.16
N GLU A 229 5.21 -6.94 20.16
CA GLU A 229 4.63 -8.12 19.50
C GLU A 229 5.57 -8.76 18.47
N GLY A 230 6.73 -8.17 18.19
CA GLY A 230 7.72 -8.66 17.24
C GLY A 230 7.21 -8.68 15.80
N ILE A 231 6.54 -7.63 15.38
CA ILE A 231 6.11 -7.43 13.98
C ILE A 231 7.32 -7.10 13.11
N ASP A 232 7.43 -7.77 11.96
CA ASP A 232 8.59 -7.65 11.08
C ASP A 232 8.65 -6.30 10.37
N VAL A 233 7.50 -5.76 9.97
CA VAL A 233 7.40 -4.47 9.28
C VAL A 233 6.24 -3.65 9.82
N ILE A 234 6.56 -2.44 10.25
CA ILE A 234 5.60 -1.40 10.61
C ILE A 234 5.34 -0.56 9.36
N TYR A 235 4.11 -0.63 8.83
CA TYR A 235 3.75 0.08 7.64
C TYR A 235 2.95 1.35 8.00
N ILE A 236 3.65 2.47 8.01
CA ILE A 236 3.07 3.80 8.25
C ILE A 236 2.13 4.14 7.10
N SER A 237 0.87 4.28 7.40
CA SER A 237 -0.17 4.57 6.40
C SER A 237 -1.40 5.15 7.07
N ASN A 238 -1.98 6.19 6.47
CA ASN A 238 -3.31 6.69 6.77
C ASN A 238 -4.31 6.31 5.66
N HIS A 239 -4.02 5.20 4.95
CA HIS A 239 -4.85 4.71 3.84
C HIS A 239 -5.04 5.74 2.71
N GLY A 240 -4.06 6.62 2.50
CA GLY A 240 -4.17 7.72 1.54
C GLY A 240 -5.21 8.78 1.94
N GLY A 241 -5.52 8.92 3.22
CA GLY A 241 -6.57 9.81 3.72
C GLY A 241 -8.00 9.33 3.42
N ARG A 242 -8.17 8.03 3.10
CA ARG A 242 -9.43 7.45 2.61
C ARG A 242 -10.29 6.82 3.71
N GLN A 243 -9.81 6.74 4.95
CA GLN A 243 -10.50 6.13 6.09
C GLN A 243 -10.87 7.18 7.13
N LEU A 244 -9.94 7.69 7.89
CA LEU A 244 -10.13 8.76 8.84
C LEU A 244 -9.63 10.08 8.21
N ASP A 245 -10.48 11.08 8.14
CA ASP A 245 -10.04 12.44 7.78
C ASP A 245 -9.53 13.21 9.01
N TYR A 246 -8.98 14.37 8.82
CA TYR A 246 -8.41 15.27 9.84
C TYR A 246 -7.20 14.70 10.61
N GLY A 247 -6.58 13.62 10.10
CA GLY A 247 -5.32 13.08 10.61
C GLY A 247 -4.09 13.90 10.16
N PHE A 248 -2.91 13.40 10.56
CA PHE A 248 -1.63 13.91 10.08
C PHE A 248 -1.37 13.48 8.63
N GLY A 249 -0.51 14.20 7.92
CA GLY A 249 0.10 13.72 6.69
C GLY A 249 1.03 12.54 6.99
N GLY A 250 1.05 11.54 6.09
CA GLY A 250 1.82 10.32 6.37
C GLY A 250 3.31 10.59 6.62
N ALA A 251 3.93 11.56 5.92
CA ALA A 251 5.34 11.90 6.12
C ALA A 251 5.63 12.54 7.49
N ASP A 252 4.65 13.20 8.10
CA ASP A 252 4.78 13.77 9.45
C ASP A 252 4.97 12.67 10.51
N LEU A 253 4.53 11.44 10.22
CA LEU A 253 4.57 10.29 11.12
C LEU A 253 5.88 9.50 11.02
N ILE A 254 6.68 9.69 9.96
CA ILE A 254 7.88 8.86 9.73
C ILE A 254 8.90 9.09 10.85
N GLN A 255 9.26 10.33 11.13
CA GLN A 255 10.30 10.65 12.10
C GLN A 255 9.92 10.24 13.53
N PRO A 256 8.73 10.58 14.08
CA PRO A 256 8.32 10.14 15.41
C PRO A 256 8.33 8.61 15.55
N ILE A 257 7.75 7.89 14.59
CA ILE A 257 7.70 6.43 14.60
C ILE A 257 9.10 5.83 14.46
N SER A 258 9.95 6.35 13.57
CA SER A 258 11.33 5.91 13.39
C SER A 258 12.15 6.01 14.68
N GLN A 259 11.96 7.08 15.46
CA GLN A 259 12.63 7.27 16.76
C GLN A 259 12.24 6.20 17.79
N VAL A 260 11.01 5.70 17.74
CA VAL A 260 10.54 4.61 18.60
C VAL A 260 11.04 3.25 18.10
N VAL A 261 10.98 3.03 16.78
CA VAL A 261 11.33 1.74 16.18
C VAL A 261 12.80 1.39 16.29
N LYS A 262 13.71 2.34 16.11
CA LYS A 262 15.18 2.18 16.34
C LYS A 262 15.75 0.89 15.74
N ASN A 263 15.42 0.58 14.51
CA ASN A 263 15.88 -0.62 13.78
C ASN A 263 15.40 -1.98 14.33
N LYS A 264 14.46 -2.02 15.27
CA LYS A 264 13.87 -3.27 15.77
C LYS A 264 12.91 -3.92 14.79
N SER A 265 12.31 -3.12 13.92
CA SER A 265 11.45 -3.53 12.81
C SER A 265 11.78 -2.71 11.57
N LYS A 266 11.42 -3.19 10.38
CA LYS A 266 11.50 -2.36 9.18
C LYS A 266 10.31 -1.39 9.15
N ILE A 267 10.51 -0.25 8.52
CA ILE A 267 9.45 0.74 8.31
C ILE A 267 9.12 0.78 6.81
N PHE A 268 7.84 0.65 6.48
CA PHE A 268 7.29 0.97 5.18
C PHE A 268 6.41 2.21 5.30
N PHE A 269 6.26 2.93 4.21
CA PHE A 269 5.50 4.17 4.17
C PHE A 269 4.73 4.32 2.86
N ASP A 270 3.50 4.83 2.91
CA ASP A 270 2.74 5.30 1.75
C ASP A 270 2.03 6.63 2.05
N GLY A 271 1.46 7.22 1.00
CA GLY A 271 0.72 8.48 1.08
C GLY A 271 1.49 9.66 0.50
N GLY A 272 1.06 10.14 -0.65
CA GLY A 272 1.60 11.33 -1.30
C GLY A 272 2.87 11.15 -2.13
N ILE A 273 3.45 9.97 -2.21
CA ILE A 273 4.63 9.69 -3.04
C ILE A 273 4.26 9.80 -4.52
N CYS A 274 4.89 10.72 -5.22
CA CYS A 274 4.65 10.97 -6.64
C CYS A 274 5.93 10.94 -7.49
N ARG A 275 7.11 11.15 -6.89
CA ARG A 275 8.38 11.29 -7.61
C ARG A 275 9.53 10.64 -6.84
N GLY A 276 10.64 10.38 -7.54
CA GLY A 276 11.86 9.90 -6.90
C GLY A 276 12.37 10.81 -5.78
N THR A 277 12.18 12.12 -5.89
CA THR A 277 12.51 13.08 -4.81
C THR A 277 11.69 12.84 -3.54
N ASP A 278 10.43 12.41 -3.66
CA ASP A 278 9.62 12.06 -2.49
C ASP A 278 10.13 10.78 -1.83
N VAL A 279 10.60 9.81 -2.63
CA VAL A 279 11.24 8.59 -2.12
C VAL A 279 12.50 8.94 -1.32
N VAL A 280 13.37 9.81 -1.85
CA VAL A 280 14.57 10.26 -1.14
C VAL A 280 14.22 10.95 0.18
N LYS A 281 13.20 11.83 0.19
CA LYS A 281 12.72 12.45 1.44
C LYS A 281 12.27 11.41 2.45
N ALA A 282 11.42 10.48 2.06
CA ALA A 282 10.90 9.44 2.95
C ALA A 282 12.00 8.54 3.55
N ILE A 283 13.03 8.19 2.77
CA ILE A 283 14.16 7.38 3.24
C ILE A 283 15.08 8.17 4.17
N SER A 284 15.13 9.50 4.01
CA SER A 284 15.99 10.37 4.83
C SER A 284 15.41 10.68 6.22
N LEU A 285 14.12 10.42 6.43
CA LEU A 285 13.36 10.63 7.68
C LEU A 285 13.41 9.38 8.56
#